data_77b8bce5c49965810962c463c440021a
#
_entry.id   77b8bce5c49965810962c463c440021a
#
_cell.length_a   1.000
_cell.length_b   1.000
_cell.length_c   1.000
_cell.angle_alpha   90.00
_cell.angle_beta   90.00
_cell.angle_gamma   90.00
#
_symmetry.space_group_name_H-M   'P 1'
#
loop_
_entity.id
_entity.type
_entity.pdbx_description
1 polymer ?
#
loop_
_entity_poly.entity_id
_entity_poly.type
_entity_poly.pdbx_seq_one_letter_code
_entity_poly.pdbx_strand_id
1 'polypeptide(L)'
;MEESRLGIPILFGYDVIHGFRTIYPISLGQACSWNPQLVEQACAVAAQEARMSGVDWTFSPMIDVARDGRWGRVAEGYGEDPYTNAVFGVASIKGYQGEDMSDSKRVAACLKHYIGYGASEAGRDYVYTEISNQTLWDTYIPPYEAGVKAGAATLMSSFNDISGTPGSANHYTMTEILKNRWKHDGFVVSDWSAVPVSYTHLTL
;
A
#
# COMPACT_ATOMS: atom_id res chain seq x y z
N MET A 1 12.62 -7.81 -24.21
CA MET A 1 13.26 -6.48 -24.34
C MET A 1 13.51 -6.08 -25.79
N GLU A 2 13.93 -6.99 -26.63
CA GLU A 2 14.24 -6.70 -28.05
C GLU A 2 13.05 -6.16 -28.86
N GLU A 3 11.82 -6.52 -28.48
CA GLU A 3 10.59 -6.08 -29.16
C GLU A 3 10.05 -4.73 -28.68
N SER A 4 10.59 -4.18 -27.59
CA SER A 4 10.18 -2.87 -27.10
C SER A 4 10.89 -1.78 -27.87
N ARG A 5 10.14 -0.80 -28.39
CA ARG A 5 10.69 0.34 -29.15
C ARG A 5 11.79 1.11 -28.43
N LEU A 6 11.74 1.16 -27.10
CA LEU A 6 12.68 1.89 -26.25
C LEU A 6 13.66 0.99 -25.50
N GLY A 7 13.61 -0.34 -25.69
CA GLY A 7 14.41 -1.28 -24.93
C GLY A 7 14.03 -1.38 -23.44
N ILE A 8 12.91 -0.79 -23.02
CA ILE A 8 12.42 -0.77 -21.65
C ILE A 8 11.48 -1.96 -21.45
N PRO A 9 11.74 -2.86 -20.49
CA PRO A 9 10.87 -3.99 -20.21
C PRO A 9 9.54 -3.52 -19.60
N ILE A 10 8.50 -4.35 -19.74
CA ILE A 10 7.24 -4.16 -19.03
C ILE A 10 7.43 -4.62 -17.58
N LEU A 11 6.94 -3.82 -16.64
CA LEU A 11 6.87 -4.15 -15.23
C LEU A 11 5.52 -4.85 -14.97
N PHE A 12 5.55 -6.16 -14.70
CA PHE A 12 4.34 -6.92 -14.40
C PHE A 12 3.99 -6.85 -12.92
N GLY A 13 2.81 -6.30 -12.60
CA GLY A 13 2.27 -6.20 -11.26
C GLY A 13 1.15 -7.18 -10.98
N TYR A 14 1.04 -7.64 -9.72
CA TYR A 14 -0.03 -8.53 -9.27
C TYR A 14 -0.31 -8.34 -7.77
N ASP A 15 -1.55 -8.63 -7.33
CA ASP A 15 -1.87 -8.66 -5.91
C ASP A 15 -1.32 -9.92 -5.24
N VAL A 16 -0.43 -9.74 -4.26
CA VAL A 16 0.16 -10.82 -3.46
C VAL A 16 -0.02 -10.47 -1.98
N ILE A 17 -1.28 -10.32 -1.54
CA ILE A 17 -1.61 -9.76 -0.21
C ILE A 17 -1.24 -10.72 0.92
N HIS A 18 -1.59 -12.00 0.81
CA HIS A 18 -1.32 -13.01 1.83
C HIS A 18 -0.85 -14.33 1.22
N GLY A 19 0.03 -14.23 0.24
CA GLY A 19 0.62 -15.36 -0.47
C GLY A 19 0.36 -15.31 -1.97
N PHE A 20 1.01 -16.19 -2.72
CA PHE A 20 0.86 -16.30 -4.18
C PHE A 20 0.39 -17.70 -4.56
N ARG A 21 1.26 -18.71 -4.53
CA ARG A 21 0.86 -20.14 -4.67
C ARG A 21 0.60 -20.76 -3.30
N THR A 22 1.47 -20.47 -2.34
CA THR A 22 1.25 -20.80 -0.93
C THR A 22 0.39 -19.71 -0.32
N ILE A 23 -0.79 -20.08 0.19
CA ILE A 23 -1.73 -19.14 0.80
C ILE A 23 -1.53 -19.15 2.32
N TYR A 24 -1.29 -17.96 2.86
CA TYR A 24 -1.17 -17.70 4.29
C TYR A 24 -2.50 -17.16 4.86
N PRO A 25 -2.65 -17.06 6.18
CA PRO A 25 -3.77 -16.34 6.77
C PRO A 25 -3.88 -14.92 6.21
N ILE A 26 -5.10 -14.38 6.14
CA ILE A 26 -5.32 -12.97 5.76
C ILE A 26 -4.53 -12.03 6.67
N SER A 27 -4.21 -10.85 6.21
CA SER A 27 -3.33 -9.89 6.93
C SER A 27 -3.81 -9.62 8.35
N LEU A 28 -5.12 -9.47 8.58
CA LEU A 28 -5.69 -9.33 9.91
C LEU A 28 -5.39 -10.56 10.81
N GLY A 29 -5.49 -11.77 10.26
CA GLY A 29 -5.13 -13.00 10.95
C GLY A 29 -3.62 -13.09 11.23
N GLN A 30 -2.79 -12.62 10.30
CA GLN A 30 -1.33 -12.54 10.51
C GLN A 30 -0.99 -11.57 11.65
N ALA A 31 -1.68 -10.43 11.74
CA ALA A 31 -1.49 -9.46 12.82
C ALA A 31 -1.79 -10.08 14.20
N CYS A 32 -2.78 -10.98 14.30
CA CYS A 32 -3.11 -11.70 15.53
C CYS A 32 -1.97 -12.62 16.04
N SER A 33 -0.96 -12.90 15.22
CA SER A 33 0.22 -13.66 15.67
C SER A 33 1.13 -12.85 16.59
N TRP A 34 1.04 -11.53 16.57
CA TRP A 34 1.94 -10.59 17.26
C TRP A 34 3.43 -10.83 16.93
N ASN A 35 3.69 -11.44 15.76
CA ASN A 35 5.04 -11.81 15.33
C ASN A 35 5.34 -11.31 13.91
N PRO A 36 5.87 -10.08 13.77
CA PRO A 36 6.21 -9.50 12.47
C PRO A 36 7.21 -10.33 11.67
N GLN A 37 8.11 -11.05 12.33
CA GLN A 37 9.11 -11.89 11.68
C GLN A 37 8.48 -13.05 10.89
N LEU A 38 7.37 -13.62 11.37
CA LEU A 38 6.62 -14.62 10.61
C LEU A 38 6.01 -14.02 9.34
N VAL A 39 5.52 -12.79 9.41
CA VAL A 39 4.97 -12.08 8.23
C VAL A 39 6.08 -11.77 7.23
N GLU A 40 7.24 -11.31 7.68
CA GLU A 40 8.40 -11.10 6.82
C GLU A 40 8.80 -12.38 6.07
N GLN A 41 8.86 -13.52 6.78
CA GLN A 41 9.16 -14.82 6.18
C GLN A 41 8.08 -15.26 5.17
N ALA A 42 6.81 -15.10 5.50
CA ALA A 42 5.70 -15.43 4.60
C ALA A 42 5.75 -14.58 3.31
N CYS A 43 5.99 -13.26 3.44
CA CYS A 43 6.15 -12.36 2.32
C CYS A 43 7.38 -12.70 1.47
N ALA A 44 8.48 -13.16 2.09
CA ALA A 44 9.67 -13.59 1.36
C ALA A 44 9.41 -14.83 0.49
N VAL A 45 8.66 -15.80 1.01
CA VAL A 45 8.25 -16.98 0.22
C VAL A 45 7.30 -16.56 -0.90
N ALA A 46 6.30 -15.73 -0.60
CA ALA A 46 5.35 -15.23 -1.59
C ALA A 46 6.06 -14.43 -2.71
N ALA A 47 7.06 -13.60 -2.36
CA ALA A 47 7.89 -12.87 -3.31
C ALA A 47 8.63 -13.81 -4.26
N GLN A 48 9.25 -14.85 -3.73
CA GLN A 48 9.97 -15.82 -4.55
C GLN A 48 9.03 -16.56 -5.51
N GLU A 49 7.87 -17.01 -5.02
CA GLU A 49 6.88 -17.68 -5.86
C GLU A 49 6.35 -16.77 -6.98
N ALA A 50 6.03 -15.52 -6.65
CA ALA A 50 5.56 -14.51 -7.58
C ALA A 50 6.64 -14.18 -8.64
N ARG A 51 7.88 -13.95 -8.21
CA ARG A 51 9.01 -13.62 -9.09
C ARG A 51 9.29 -14.74 -10.08
N MET A 52 9.29 -15.97 -9.62
CA MET A 52 9.45 -17.15 -10.49
C MET A 52 8.29 -17.35 -11.49
N SER A 53 7.17 -16.69 -11.26
CA SER A 53 6.01 -16.69 -12.16
C SER A 53 5.95 -15.47 -13.09
N GLY A 54 7.00 -14.61 -13.07
CA GLY A 54 7.11 -13.43 -13.94
C GLY A 54 6.51 -12.15 -13.36
N VAL A 55 6.17 -12.12 -12.06
CA VAL A 55 5.71 -10.92 -11.37
C VAL A 55 6.94 -10.15 -10.87
N ASP A 56 7.02 -8.86 -11.21
CA ASP A 56 8.12 -7.97 -10.79
C ASP A 56 7.73 -7.06 -9.63
N TRP A 57 6.43 -6.85 -9.44
CA TRP A 57 5.87 -5.84 -8.58
C TRP A 57 4.58 -6.34 -7.91
N THR A 58 4.49 -6.24 -6.58
CA THR A 58 3.26 -6.61 -5.86
C THR A 58 2.50 -5.37 -5.41
N PHE A 59 1.14 -5.42 -5.48
CA PHE A 59 0.26 -4.39 -4.93
C PHE A 59 0.00 -4.63 -3.43
N SER A 60 1.08 -4.78 -2.67
CA SER A 60 1.10 -5.15 -1.26
C SER A 60 2.34 -4.53 -0.56
N PRO A 61 2.29 -4.23 0.74
CA PRO A 61 1.21 -4.49 1.70
C PRO A 61 0.12 -3.42 1.71
N MET A 62 -1.09 -3.83 2.14
CA MET A 62 -2.13 -2.91 2.53
C MET A 62 -1.95 -2.53 4.01
N ILE A 63 -1.76 -1.24 4.28
CA ILE A 63 -1.50 -0.70 5.63
C ILE A 63 -2.51 0.38 6.04
N ASP A 64 -3.70 0.31 5.46
CA ASP A 64 -4.80 1.19 5.82
C ASP A 64 -5.25 0.92 7.26
N VAL A 65 -5.26 1.96 8.09
CA VAL A 65 -5.78 1.88 9.45
C VAL A 65 -7.30 1.86 9.38
N ALA A 66 -7.91 0.74 9.76
CA ALA A 66 -9.35 0.57 9.71
C ALA A 66 -10.05 1.37 10.83
N ARG A 67 -10.95 2.28 10.49
CA ARG A 67 -11.76 3.04 11.46
C ARG A 67 -13.03 2.28 11.87
N ASP A 68 -13.68 1.64 10.92
CA ASP A 68 -15.00 1.03 11.09
C ASP A 68 -14.94 -0.46 10.71
N GLY A 69 -15.28 -1.34 11.64
CA GLY A 69 -15.27 -2.79 11.43
C GLY A 69 -16.27 -3.28 10.36
N ARG A 70 -17.18 -2.43 9.90
CA ARG A 70 -18.09 -2.74 8.79
C ARG A 70 -17.44 -2.58 7.42
N TRP A 71 -16.29 -1.91 7.36
CA TRP A 71 -15.57 -1.77 6.09
C TRP A 71 -15.10 -3.14 5.59
N GLY A 72 -15.52 -3.52 4.38
CA GLY A 72 -15.29 -4.85 3.83
C GLY A 72 -13.81 -5.21 3.63
N ARG A 73 -12.92 -4.21 3.59
CA ARG A 73 -11.47 -4.40 3.38
C ARG A 73 -10.65 -4.47 4.68
N VAL A 74 -11.29 -4.47 5.84
CA VAL A 74 -10.58 -4.68 7.12
C VAL A 74 -9.72 -5.95 7.11
N ALA A 75 -10.17 -6.98 6.42
CA ALA A 75 -9.47 -8.27 6.31
C ALA A 75 -8.10 -8.18 5.60
N GLU A 76 -7.90 -7.19 4.74
CA GLU A 76 -6.66 -7.03 3.96
C GLU A 76 -5.54 -6.33 4.75
N GLY A 77 -5.89 -5.52 5.76
CA GLY A 77 -4.93 -4.75 6.59
C GLY A 77 -4.61 -5.42 7.91
N TYR A 78 -3.82 -4.74 8.74
CA TYR A 78 -3.36 -5.24 10.03
C TYR A 78 -4.18 -4.71 11.23
N GLY A 79 -5.37 -4.14 10.95
CA GLY A 79 -6.32 -3.72 11.98
C GLY A 79 -6.44 -2.21 12.17
N GLU A 80 -6.87 -1.80 13.36
CA GLU A 80 -7.27 -0.42 13.68
C GLU A 80 -6.16 0.42 14.32
N ASP A 81 -5.03 -0.20 14.66
CA ASP A 81 -3.93 0.48 15.34
C ASP A 81 -2.85 0.91 14.35
N PRO A 82 -2.44 2.19 14.32
CA PRO A 82 -1.42 2.69 13.41
C PRO A 82 -0.04 2.09 13.66
N TYR A 83 0.32 1.79 14.91
CA TYR A 83 1.61 1.17 15.22
C TYR A 83 1.69 -0.28 14.70
N THR A 84 0.64 -1.04 14.88
CA THR A 84 0.54 -2.41 14.35
C THR A 84 0.65 -2.40 12.83
N ASN A 85 -0.10 -1.53 12.13
CA ASN A 85 0.01 -1.39 10.67
C ASN A 85 1.43 -0.97 10.24
N ALA A 86 2.10 -0.10 10.98
CA ALA A 86 3.48 0.29 10.69
C ALA A 86 4.44 -0.89 10.82
N VAL A 87 4.39 -1.62 11.93
CA VAL A 87 5.33 -2.72 12.22
C VAL A 87 5.17 -3.87 11.24
N PHE A 88 3.93 -4.31 11.00
CA PHE A 88 3.66 -5.40 10.05
C PHE A 88 3.85 -4.97 8.59
N GLY A 89 3.54 -3.71 8.26
CA GLY A 89 3.84 -3.13 6.96
C GLY A 89 5.32 -3.13 6.64
N VAL A 90 6.17 -2.71 7.58
CA VAL A 90 7.63 -2.76 7.45
C VAL A 90 8.14 -4.19 7.29
N ALA A 91 7.62 -5.14 8.06
CA ALA A 91 7.97 -6.55 7.94
C ALA A 91 7.63 -7.10 6.54
N SER A 92 6.46 -6.74 6.02
CA SER A 92 6.03 -7.14 4.68
C SER A 92 6.93 -6.56 3.59
N ILE A 93 7.30 -5.27 3.67
CA ILE A 93 8.23 -4.65 2.71
C ILE A 93 9.56 -5.41 2.71
N LYS A 94 10.14 -5.67 3.88
CA LYS A 94 11.39 -6.43 4.01
C LYS A 94 11.26 -7.82 3.42
N GLY A 95 10.14 -8.49 3.64
CA GLY A 95 9.87 -9.80 3.08
C GLY A 95 9.81 -9.77 1.55
N TYR A 96 9.05 -8.84 0.97
CA TYR A 96 8.91 -8.74 -0.49
C TYR A 96 10.20 -8.29 -1.18
N GLN A 97 10.85 -7.24 -0.67
CA GLN A 97 11.98 -6.60 -1.33
C GLN A 97 13.34 -7.18 -0.91
N GLY A 98 13.45 -7.76 0.31
CA GLY A 98 14.74 -8.16 0.86
C GLY A 98 15.68 -6.98 1.07
N GLU A 99 16.96 -7.28 1.18
CA GLU A 99 18.03 -6.27 1.28
C GLU A 99 18.41 -5.69 -0.09
N ASP A 100 18.14 -6.43 -1.17
CA ASP A 100 18.47 -6.06 -2.54
C ASP A 100 17.36 -6.51 -3.49
N MET A 101 16.66 -5.56 -4.10
CA MET A 101 15.61 -5.84 -5.08
C MET A 101 16.14 -6.41 -6.41
N SER A 102 17.43 -6.36 -6.67
CA SER A 102 18.02 -7.03 -7.83
C SER A 102 18.09 -8.56 -7.67
N ASP A 103 17.88 -9.08 -6.46
CA ASP A 103 17.76 -10.52 -6.21
C ASP A 103 16.57 -11.10 -6.99
N SER A 104 16.83 -12.14 -7.76
CA SER A 104 15.86 -12.86 -8.59
C SER A 104 14.72 -13.53 -7.81
N LYS A 105 14.73 -13.44 -6.48
CA LYS A 105 13.68 -13.95 -5.58
C LYS A 105 12.83 -12.85 -4.96
N ARG A 106 13.02 -11.59 -5.37
CA ARG A 106 12.38 -10.44 -4.75
C ARG A 106 11.49 -9.71 -5.75
N VAL A 107 10.50 -9.01 -5.22
CA VAL A 107 9.57 -8.17 -5.99
C VAL A 107 9.47 -6.79 -5.33
N ALA A 108 9.23 -5.76 -6.12
CA ALA A 108 8.97 -4.43 -5.58
C ALA A 108 7.66 -4.42 -4.78
N ALA A 109 7.65 -3.79 -3.62
CA ALA A 109 6.46 -3.61 -2.78
C ALA A 109 5.72 -2.32 -3.15
N CYS A 110 4.42 -2.28 -2.85
CA CYS A 110 3.55 -1.13 -3.05
C CYS A 110 2.70 -0.89 -1.81
N LEU A 111 2.96 0.20 -1.10
CA LEU A 111 2.15 0.59 0.04
C LEU A 111 0.79 1.11 -0.42
N LYS A 112 -0.29 0.54 0.09
CA LYS A 112 -1.63 0.94 -0.31
C LYS A 112 -2.60 1.04 0.86
N HIS A 113 -3.62 1.87 0.75
CA HIS A 113 -3.92 2.87 -0.28
C HIS A 113 -3.66 4.26 0.28
N TYR A 114 -2.72 4.95 -0.27
CA TYR A 114 -2.24 6.24 0.23
C TYR A 114 -3.22 7.36 -0.15
N ILE A 115 -3.98 7.95 0.78
CA ILE A 115 -3.95 7.79 2.24
C ILE A 115 -5.37 7.96 2.80
N GLY A 116 -5.63 7.31 3.96
CA GLY A 116 -6.86 7.52 4.70
C GLY A 116 -8.06 6.67 4.24
N TYR A 117 -7.87 5.71 3.35
CA TYR A 117 -8.94 4.89 2.80
C TYR A 117 -9.72 4.09 3.87
N GLY A 118 -9.04 3.62 4.91
CA GLY A 118 -9.68 2.94 6.05
C GLY A 118 -10.57 3.82 6.92
N ALA A 119 -10.59 5.14 6.66
CA ALA A 119 -11.45 6.11 7.35
C ALA A 119 -12.81 6.33 6.68
N SER A 120 -13.13 5.57 5.64
CA SER A 120 -14.36 5.74 4.85
C SER A 120 -15.61 5.83 5.72
N GLU A 121 -16.46 6.83 5.45
CA GLU A 121 -17.62 7.13 6.27
C GLU A 121 -18.61 5.96 6.33
N ALA A 122 -19.01 5.60 7.57
CA ALA A 122 -19.89 4.47 7.87
C ALA A 122 -19.35 3.09 7.39
N GLY A 123 -18.05 2.96 7.15
CA GLY A 123 -17.44 1.73 6.64
C GLY A 123 -17.82 1.39 5.20
N ARG A 124 -18.39 2.34 4.45
CA ARG A 124 -18.77 2.10 3.06
C ARG A 124 -17.56 2.26 2.15
N ASP A 125 -17.45 1.39 1.18
CA ASP A 125 -16.36 1.44 0.21
C ASP A 125 -16.56 2.57 -0.81
N TYR A 126 -15.48 3.13 -1.34
CA TYR A 126 -15.46 4.23 -2.31
C TYR A 126 -16.13 5.54 -1.86
N VAL A 127 -16.33 5.72 -0.55
CA VAL A 127 -16.95 6.92 0.00
C VAL A 127 -15.88 7.90 0.48
N TYR A 128 -16.23 9.17 0.55
CA TYR A 128 -15.38 10.23 1.07
C TYR A 128 -14.93 9.97 2.52
N THR A 129 -13.86 10.62 2.92
CA THR A 129 -13.35 10.57 4.28
C THR A 129 -13.25 11.98 4.87
N GLU A 130 -13.82 12.16 6.06
CA GLU A 130 -13.63 13.36 6.84
C GLU A 130 -12.53 13.13 7.88
N ILE A 131 -11.36 13.68 7.61
CA ILE A 131 -10.17 13.50 8.43
C ILE A 131 -9.59 14.86 8.77
N SER A 132 -9.60 15.22 10.05
CA SER A 132 -8.89 16.42 10.49
C SER A 132 -7.39 16.27 10.24
N ASN A 133 -6.69 17.40 10.09
CA ASN A 133 -5.24 17.36 9.90
C ASN A 133 -4.53 16.69 11.09
N GLN A 134 -5.01 16.90 12.32
CA GLN A 134 -4.47 16.22 13.50
C GLN A 134 -4.66 14.70 13.40
N THR A 135 -5.87 14.22 13.10
CA THR A 135 -6.16 12.79 12.95
C THR A 135 -5.35 12.18 11.82
N LEU A 136 -5.15 12.90 10.72
CA LEU A 136 -4.31 12.47 9.61
C LEU A 136 -2.87 12.17 10.09
N TRP A 137 -2.29 13.09 10.87
CA TRP A 137 -0.92 12.95 11.39
C TRP A 137 -0.79 11.93 12.52
N ASP A 138 -1.79 11.82 13.38
CA ASP A 138 -1.74 10.93 14.53
C ASP A 138 -2.06 9.47 14.17
N THR A 139 -2.86 9.25 13.12
CA THR A 139 -3.41 7.92 12.82
C THR A 139 -3.01 7.39 11.45
N TYR A 140 -3.22 8.16 10.38
CA TYR A 140 -3.10 7.61 9.01
C TYR A 140 -1.71 7.78 8.40
N ILE A 141 -0.96 8.79 8.79
CA ILE A 141 0.41 9.04 8.32
C ILE A 141 1.44 8.04 8.85
N PRO A 142 1.45 7.65 10.14
CA PRO A 142 2.55 6.88 10.71
C PRO A 142 2.87 5.56 10.00
N PRO A 143 1.91 4.72 9.57
CA PRO A 143 2.22 3.49 8.83
C PRO A 143 2.95 3.75 7.51
N TYR A 144 2.52 4.77 6.76
CA TYR A 144 3.13 5.12 5.47
C TYR A 144 4.51 5.73 5.64
N GLU A 145 4.70 6.58 6.64
CA GLU A 145 6.01 7.12 6.96
C GLU A 145 7.00 6.02 7.32
N ALA A 146 6.57 5.06 8.14
CA ALA A 146 7.38 3.90 8.50
C ALA A 146 7.73 3.05 7.27
N GLY A 147 6.77 2.80 6.39
CA GLY A 147 6.98 2.03 5.17
C GLY A 147 7.90 2.71 4.17
N VAL A 148 7.77 4.04 3.98
CA VAL A 148 8.69 4.81 3.13
C VAL A 148 10.10 4.79 3.70
N LYS A 149 10.26 4.98 5.02
CA LYS A 149 11.56 4.88 5.70
C LYS A 149 12.18 3.48 5.62
N ALA A 150 11.36 2.44 5.52
CA ALA A 150 11.81 1.07 5.29
C ALA A 150 12.19 0.79 3.83
N GLY A 151 12.06 1.77 2.93
CA GLY A 151 12.47 1.67 1.54
C GLY A 151 11.43 1.08 0.60
N ALA A 152 10.13 1.22 0.89
CA ALA A 152 9.08 0.79 -0.04
C ALA A 152 9.29 1.39 -1.43
N ALA A 153 9.31 0.55 -2.45
CA ALA A 153 9.62 0.96 -3.81
C ALA A 153 8.54 1.87 -4.42
N THR A 154 7.27 1.60 -4.12
CA THR A 154 6.15 2.31 -4.71
C THR A 154 5.02 2.52 -3.71
N LEU A 155 4.10 3.42 -4.04
CA LEU A 155 2.82 3.59 -3.34
C LEU A 155 1.67 3.54 -4.35
N MET A 156 0.47 3.20 -3.86
CA MET A 156 -0.77 3.28 -4.62
C MET A 156 -1.68 4.32 -3.97
N SER A 157 -2.14 5.31 -4.76
CA SER A 157 -3.07 6.32 -4.26
C SER A 157 -4.46 5.74 -4.02
N SER A 158 -5.13 6.22 -2.99
CA SER A 158 -6.44 5.76 -2.58
C SER A 158 -7.56 6.25 -3.51
N PHE A 159 -8.72 5.59 -3.44
CA PHE A 159 -9.95 5.98 -4.16
C PHE A 159 -10.64 7.19 -3.58
N ASN A 160 -10.60 7.32 -2.25
CA ASN A 160 -11.35 8.31 -1.51
C ASN A 160 -10.80 9.73 -1.72
N ASP A 161 -11.63 10.70 -1.38
CA ASP A 161 -11.18 12.04 -1.08
C ASP A 161 -10.88 12.20 0.43
N ILE A 162 -10.11 13.19 0.78
CA ILE A 162 -9.89 13.63 2.16
C ILE A 162 -10.48 15.03 2.27
N SER A 163 -11.58 15.15 3.01
CA SER A 163 -12.24 16.43 3.25
C SER A 163 -12.47 17.21 1.94
N GLY A 164 -12.98 16.51 0.92
CA GLY A 164 -13.31 17.05 -0.39
C GLY A 164 -12.15 17.14 -1.39
N THR A 165 -10.93 16.73 -1.03
CA THR A 165 -9.79 16.69 -1.96
C THR A 165 -9.48 15.26 -2.36
N PRO A 166 -9.64 14.88 -3.65
CA PRO A 166 -9.35 13.53 -4.11
C PRO A 166 -7.92 13.08 -3.79
N GLY A 167 -7.77 11.86 -3.24
CA GLY A 167 -6.48 11.34 -2.80
C GLY A 167 -5.41 11.38 -3.88
N SER A 168 -5.75 11.00 -5.12
CA SER A 168 -4.84 11.01 -6.27
C SER A 168 -4.41 12.42 -6.72
N ALA A 169 -5.18 13.47 -6.39
CA ALA A 169 -4.92 14.86 -6.75
C ALA A 169 -4.51 15.74 -5.55
N ASN A 170 -4.35 15.14 -4.39
CA ASN A 170 -4.06 15.88 -3.16
C ASN A 170 -2.58 16.30 -3.12
N HIS A 171 -2.31 17.55 -3.49
CA HIS A 171 -0.95 18.12 -3.50
C HIS A 171 -0.26 18.03 -2.14
N TYR A 172 -1.00 18.24 -1.06
CA TYR A 172 -0.43 18.18 0.29
C TYR A 172 0.13 16.80 0.64
N THR A 173 -0.64 15.74 0.41
CA THR A 173 -0.19 14.38 0.72
C THR A 173 0.81 13.87 -0.31
N MET A 174 0.55 14.06 -1.60
CA MET A 174 1.37 13.52 -2.67
C MET A 174 2.69 14.26 -2.86
N THR A 175 2.69 15.59 -2.75
CA THR A 175 3.88 16.39 -3.01
C THR A 175 4.57 16.84 -1.73
N GLU A 176 3.84 17.55 -0.83
CA GLU A 176 4.50 18.13 0.34
C GLU A 176 4.95 17.06 1.34
N ILE A 177 4.12 16.06 1.61
CA ILE A 177 4.47 15.00 2.56
C ILE A 177 5.37 13.96 1.86
N LEU A 178 4.87 13.30 0.82
CA LEU A 178 5.52 12.15 0.23
C LEU A 178 6.85 12.51 -0.46
N LYS A 179 6.84 13.51 -1.35
CA LYS A 179 8.03 13.88 -2.13
C LYS A 179 8.94 14.86 -1.41
N ASN A 180 8.39 15.93 -0.84
CA ASN A 180 9.22 16.99 -0.27
C ASN A 180 9.73 16.64 1.13
N ARG A 181 8.87 16.09 2.00
CA ARG A 181 9.26 15.79 3.39
C ARG A 181 9.92 14.43 3.53
N TRP A 182 9.31 13.37 2.98
CA TRP A 182 9.85 12.01 3.11
C TRP A 182 10.87 11.63 2.04
N LYS A 183 11.00 12.45 0.98
CA LYS A 183 11.95 12.22 -0.13
C LYS A 183 11.77 10.87 -0.82
N HIS A 184 10.53 10.40 -0.88
CA HIS A 184 10.25 9.16 -1.61
C HIS A 184 10.57 9.34 -3.10
N ASP A 185 11.50 8.55 -3.63
CA ASP A 185 12.00 8.63 -4.99
C ASP A 185 11.30 7.68 -5.97
N GLY A 186 10.55 6.69 -5.45
CA GLY A 186 9.72 5.80 -6.26
C GLY A 186 8.52 6.49 -6.89
N PHE A 187 7.73 5.75 -7.64
CA PHE A 187 6.51 6.29 -8.25
C PHE A 187 5.25 5.98 -7.43
N VAL A 188 4.19 6.74 -7.70
CA VAL A 188 2.84 6.48 -7.20
C VAL A 188 1.99 5.99 -8.37
N VAL A 189 1.38 4.83 -8.21
CA VAL A 189 0.35 4.32 -9.13
C VAL A 189 -1.03 4.72 -8.61
N SER A 190 -1.98 5.00 -9.48
CA SER A 190 -3.37 5.16 -9.08
C SER A 190 -4.00 3.78 -8.84
N ASP A 191 -4.90 3.70 -7.88
CA ASP A 191 -5.78 2.54 -7.79
C ASP A 191 -6.76 2.50 -8.99
N TRP A 192 -7.45 1.39 -9.16
CA TRP A 192 -8.36 1.17 -10.28
C TRP A 192 -9.40 2.29 -10.35
N SER A 193 -9.41 3.02 -11.45
CA SER A 193 -10.30 4.17 -11.69
C SER A 193 -10.19 5.34 -10.69
N ALA A 194 -9.15 5.42 -9.85
CA ALA A 194 -9.00 6.53 -8.89
C ALA A 194 -8.81 7.89 -9.57
N VAL A 195 -8.18 7.95 -10.73
CA VAL A 195 -8.03 9.19 -11.50
C VAL A 195 -9.36 9.65 -12.13
N PRO A 196 -10.15 8.80 -12.82
CA PRO A 196 -11.50 9.16 -13.27
C PRO A 196 -12.43 9.62 -12.14
N VAL A 197 -12.37 8.98 -10.98
CA VAL A 197 -13.15 9.41 -9.80
C VAL A 197 -12.74 10.81 -9.36
N SER A 198 -11.44 11.10 -9.33
CA SER A 198 -10.91 12.44 -9.03
C SER A 198 -11.44 13.50 -10.01
N TYR A 199 -11.48 13.18 -11.29
CA TYR A 199 -12.02 14.07 -12.32
C TYR A 199 -13.51 14.35 -12.09
N THR A 200 -14.29 13.34 -11.76
CA THR A 200 -15.73 13.48 -11.47
C THR A 200 -15.97 14.38 -10.26
N HIS A 201 -15.16 14.27 -9.22
CA HIS A 201 -15.28 15.12 -8.03
C HIS A 201 -14.82 16.56 -8.26
N LEU A 202 -13.88 16.79 -9.16
CA LEU A 202 -13.38 18.13 -9.49
C LEU A 202 -14.29 18.91 -10.47
N THR A 203 -15.20 18.24 -11.16
CA THR A 203 -16.09 18.84 -12.15
C THR A 203 -17.51 19.12 -11.65
N LEU A 204 -17.81 18.84 -10.41
CA LEU A 204 -19.05 19.17 -9.73
C LEU A 204 -18.85 20.42 -8.87
#